data_2a0183be3dd5fcff6f352ce2d70129f0
#
_entry.id   2a0183be3dd5fcff6f352ce2d70129f0
#
_cell.length_a   1.000
_cell.length_b   1.000
_cell.length_c   1.000
_cell.angle_alpha   90.00
_cell.angle_beta   90.00
_cell.angle_gamma   90.00
#
_symmetry.space_group_name_H-M   'P 1'
#
loop_
_entity.id
_entity.type
_entity.pdbx_description
1 polymer ?
#
loop_
_entity_poly.entity_id
_entity_poly.type
_entity_poly.pdbx_seq_one_letter_code
_entity_poly.pdbx_strand_id
1 'polypeptide(L)'
;MIEIAVNNLAAATGARTVTGEADRVCRGCVIDSRQVEEGTIFVAFPGENVDGNDFASRAVQSGAGAVVMTREPEAELVSLAQDKGCAILLTDDPEEFLLRLAHTYRLELGCLVVGITGSIGKTTTKDVLAAVLAKRYRVWATKGNFNNLIGMPLTVLSAPADTEVLVLEMGMNHFHEIERLSQSANPNLAIVSKIGTSHIGILGSRENIARAKAEIVQGMCAAGDFLPLLVLGGEDDFTPFIRDTFAQPAGIDVMLAGVSDDDEVRARDIRVDDEGRPVFTLDFGQGETTDTMLAIPGVQSVPNAVKAAAVAYRLGVTPEQIDAAFRGLTITGHRQEIKRAKSSARVIDDSYNASAESMAAGLDLLCSLSCTGSRMAILGEMGEMGDEAPRMHELVGAYAAAKKLDMLACVGGELAQLMADAARMMGMDEDRIQVFSDYQQVLDRMGGALEKHDVVLVKGSRFVELDRFVEGVC
;
A
#
# COMPACT_ATOMS: atom_id res chain seq x y z
N MET A 1 15.67 9.27 -12.07
CA MET A 1 15.16 8.13 -12.87
C MET A 1 16.31 7.47 -13.60
N ILE A 2 16.17 6.20 -13.94
CA ILE A 2 17.21 5.41 -14.61
C ILE A 2 17.69 6.07 -15.91
N GLU A 3 19.01 6.01 -16.17
CA GLU A 3 19.66 6.27 -17.45
C GLU A 3 20.54 5.07 -17.77
N ILE A 4 20.33 4.40 -18.91
CA ILE A 4 21.02 3.17 -19.25
C ILE A 4 21.25 3.04 -20.75
N ALA A 5 22.46 2.61 -21.17
CA ALA A 5 22.73 2.32 -22.57
C ALA A 5 22.05 0.99 -22.99
N VAL A 6 21.67 0.87 -24.26
CA VAL A 6 20.95 -0.29 -24.81
C VAL A 6 21.68 -1.63 -24.57
N ASN A 7 23.00 -1.66 -24.73
CA ASN A 7 23.81 -2.86 -24.47
C ASN A 7 23.75 -3.27 -22.98
N ASN A 8 23.79 -2.29 -22.06
CA ASN A 8 23.69 -2.54 -20.63
C ASN A 8 22.25 -2.97 -20.25
N LEU A 9 21.23 -2.36 -20.88
CA LEU A 9 19.83 -2.75 -20.73
C LEU A 9 19.62 -4.23 -21.10
N ALA A 10 20.12 -4.65 -22.27
CA ALA A 10 20.04 -6.03 -22.71
C ALA A 10 20.82 -7.00 -21.76
N ALA A 11 22.03 -6.61 -21.36
CA ALA A 11 22.86 -7.41 -20.44
C ALA A 11 22.22 -7.55 -19.05
N ALA A 12 21.66 -6.47 -18.49
CA ALA A 12 21.03 -6.46 -17.17
C ALA A 12 19.77 -7.32 -17.11
N THR A 13 19.00 -7.35 -18.20
CA THR A 13 17.67 -7.98 -18.23
C THR A 13 17.69 -9.37 -18.91
N GLY A 14 18.72 -9.68 -19.68
CA GLY A 14 18.78 -10.88 -20.51
C GLY A 14 17.94 -10.77 -21.79
N ALA A 15 17.42 -9.60 -22.12
CA ALA A 15 16.62 -9.39 -23.33
C ALA A 15 17.50 -9.44 -24.59
N ARG A 16 16.96 -9.97 -25.68
CA ARG A 16 17.63 -10.05 -26.96
C ARG A 16 17.41 -8.78 -27.77
N THR A 17 18.49 -8.10 -28.15
CA THR A 17 18.40 -6.94 -29.05
C THR A 17 18.11 -7.38 -30.48
N VAL A 18 17.07 -6.84 -31.09
CA VAL A 18 16.68 -7.04 -32.49
C VAL A 18 17.32 -5.97 -33.37
N THR A 19 17.22 -4.71 -32.96
CA THR A 19 17.80 -3.55 -33.63
C THR A 19 18.11 -2.45 -32.62
N GLY A 20 18.97 -1.51 -32.97
CA GLY A 20 19.35 -0.34 -32.17
C GLY A 20 20.85 -0.20 -31.97
N GLU A 21 21.28 1.02 -31.71
CA GLU A 21 22.68 1.34 -31.41
C GLU A 21 23.00 0.95 -29.96
N ALA A 22 24.09 0.22 -29.76
CA ALA A 22 24.51 -0.32 -28.45
C ALA A 22 24.71 0.76 -27.40
N ASP A 23 25.27 1.91 -27.80
CA ASP A 23 25.62 3.00 -26.88
C ASP A 23 24.51 4.04 -26.70
N ARG A 24 23.36 3.87 -27.38
CA ARG A 24 22.23 4.78 -27.20
C ARG A 24 21.77 4.73 -25.75
N VAL A 25 21.69 5.89 -25.11
CA VAL A 25 21.20 6.01 -23.72
C VAL A 25 19.70 6.19 -23.72
N CYS A 26 19.02 5.33 -22.97
CA CYS A 26 17.60 5.40 -22.66
C CYS A 26 17.38 6.00 -21.26
N ARG A 27 16.22 6.66 -21.04
CA ARG A 27 15.89 7.37 -19.80
C ARG A 27 14.49 7.06 -19.34
N GLY A 28 14.35 6.65 -18.09
CA GLY A 28 13.05 6.28 -17.52
C GLY A 28 12.46 5.03 -18.17
N CYS A 29 11.38 4.51 -17.57
CA CYS A 29 10.71 3.31 -18.02
C CYS A 29 9.19 3.46 -17.81
N VAL A 30 8.39 3.12 -18.81
CA VAL A 30 6.92 3.18 -18.79
C VAL A 30 6.30 1.94 -19.42
N ILE A 31 5.07 1.62 -19.04
CA ILE A 31 4.26 0.54 -19.60
C ILE A 31 3.02 1.06 -20.35
N ASP A 32 2.76 2.36 -20.26
CA ASP A 32 1.67 3.03 -20.98
C ASP A 32 2.25 3.85 -22.13
N SER A 33 1.92 3.49 -23.38
CA SER A 33 2.42 4.16 -24.58
C SER A 33 2.06 5.64 -24.66
N ARG A 34 1.07 6.11 -23.89
CA ARG A 34 0.68 7.52 -23.79
C ARG A 34 1.63 8.36 -22.95
N GLN A 35 2.45 7.70 -22.11
CA GLN A 35 3.44 8.32 -21.22
C GLN A 35 4.85 8.30 -21.84
N VAL A 36 5.01 7.82 -23.06
CA VAL A 36 6.31 7.79 -23.74
C VAL A 36 6.77 9.21 -24.04
N GLU A 37 7.96 9.53 -23.56
CA GLU A 37 8.71 10.75 -23.84
C GLU A 37 9.99 10.41 -24.60
N GLU A 38 10.73 11.43 -25.07
CA GLU A 38 11.99 11.24 -25.80
C GLU A 38 13.01 10.44 -24.97
N GLY A 39 13.47 9.34 -25.53
CA GLY A 39 14.46 8.45 -24.92
C GLY A 39 13.89 7.42 -23.94
N THR A 40 12.58 7.37 -23.69
CA THR A 40 11.95 6.46 -22.71
C THR A 40 12.05 4.99 -23.14
N ILE A 41 12.20 4.09 -22.17
CA ILE A 41 12.03 2.64 -22.35
C ILE A 41 10.54 2.33 -22.25
N PHE A 42 9.91 1.86 -23.30
CA PHE A 42 8.54 1.35 -23.27
C PHE A 42 8.55 -0.16 -23.17
N VAL A 43 7.91 -0.74 -22.15
CA VAL A 43 7.78 -2.19 -21.96
C VAL A 43 6.36 -2.60 -22.27
N ALA A 44 6.20 -3.43 -23.31
CA ALA A 44 4.91 -3.94 -23.77
C ALA A 44 4.49 -5.15 -22.95
N PHE A 45 3.35 -5.03 -22.28
CA PHE A 45 2.71 -6.14 -21.55
C PHE A 45 1.58 -6.74 -22.38
N PRO A 46 1.55 -8.06 -22.62
CA PRO A 46 0.37 -8.71 -23.16
C PRO A 46 -0.75 -8.68 -22.11
N GLY A 47 -1.93 -8.24 -22.50
CA GLY A 47 -3.12 -8.19 -21.63
C GLY A 47 -4.30 -8.91 -22.23
N GLU A 48 -5.28 -9.25 -21.40
CA GLU A 48 -6.47 -10.00 -21.85
C GLU A 48 -7.33 -9.23 -22.85
N ASN A 49 -7.45 -7.91 -22.68
CA ASN A 49 -8.29 -7.06 -23.53
C ASN A 49 -7.49 -6.24 -24.53
N VAL A 50 -6.22 -5.96 -24.23
CA VAL A 50 -5.36 -5.07 -25.01
C VAL A 50 -3.93 -5.59 -24.93
N ASP A 51 -3.31 -5.90 -26.07
CA ASP A 51 -1.90 -6.30 -26.14
C ASP A 51 -1.02 -5.06 -26.24
N GLY A 52 -0.12 -4.86 -25.27
CA GLY A 52 0.86 -3.77 -25.26
C GLY A 52 1.78 -3.75 -26.49
N ASN A 53 2.04 -4.90 -27.11
CA ASN A 53 2.84 -5.01 -28.33
C ASN A 53 2.22 -4.24 -29.52
N ASP A 54 0.90 -4.10 -29.58
CA ASP A 54 0.22 -3.36 -30.63
C ASP A 54 0.52 -1.85 -30.60
N PHE A 55 1.02 -1.34 -29.47
CA PHE A 55 1.40 0.07 -29.32
C PHE A 55 2.89 0.33 -29.57
N ALA A 56 3.68 -0.69 -29.95
CA ALA A 56 5.10 -0.54 -30.19
C ALA A 56 5.40 0.53 -31.28
N SER A 57 4.68 0.52 -32.39
CA SER A 57 4.83 1.54 -33.45
C SER A 57 4.54 2.95 -32.95
N ARG A 58 3.50 3.11 -32.10
CA ARG A 58 3.16 4.39 -31.49
C ARG A 58 4.28 4.86 -30.54
N ALA A 59 4.82 3.96 -29.71
CA ALA A 59 5.92 4.27 -28.80
C ALA A 59 7.16 4.75 -29.56
N VAL A 60 7.54 4.05 -30.65
CA VAL A 60 8.64 4.48 -31.53
C VAL A 60 8.37 5.86 -32.13
N GLN A 61 7.16 6.12 -32.63
CA GLN A 61 6.78 7.42 -33.21
C GLN A 61 6.79 8.54 -32.16
N SER A 62 6.49 8.22 -30.90
CA SER A 62 6.51 9.18 -29.78
C SER A 62 7.92 9.45 -29.23
N GLY A 63 8.97 8.84 -29.79
CA GLY A 63 10.35 9.11 -29.41
C GLY A 63 10.94 8.13 -28.39
N ALA A 64 10.36 6.94 -28.22
CA ALA A 64 10.96 5.92 -27.35
C ALA A 64 12.43 5.68 -27.69
N GLY A 65 13.29 5.59 -26.68
CA GLY A 65 14.70 5.20 -26.83
C GLY A 65 14.84 3.70 -27.05
N ALA A 66 13.97 2.92 -26.38
CA ALA A 66 13.88 1.48 -26.56
C ALA A 66 12.41 1.02 -26.42
N VAL A 67 12.04 0.01 -27.17
CA VAL A 67 10.78 -0.73 -27.06
C VAL A 67 11.09 -2.18 -26.73
N VAL A 68 10.53 -2.68 -25.64
CA VAL A 68 10.66 -4.07 -25.19
C VAL A 68 9.37 -4.81 -25.52
N MET A 69 9.47 -5.88 -26.29
CA MET A 69 8.35 -6.65 -26.80
C MET A 69 8.42 -8.11 -26.35
N THR A 70 7.26 -8.79 -26.38
CA THR A 70 7.16 -10.22 -26.07
C THR A 70 6.96 -11.10 -27.30
N ARG A 71 6.88 -10.48 -28.49
CA ARG A 71 6.76 -11.18 -29.78
C ARG A 71 7.71 -10.55 -30.82
N GLU A 72 8.06 -11.35 -31.83
CA GLU A 72 8.90 -10.83 -32.93
C GLU A 72 8.25 -9.63 -33.63
N PRO A 73 8.99 -8.53 -33.85
CA PRO A 73 8.48 -7.36 -34.56
C PRO A 73 8.33 -7.63 -36.06
N GLU A 74 7.34 -7.00 -36.68
CA GLU A 74 7.21 -6.99 -38.12
C GLU A 74 8.31 -6.14 -38.77
N ALA A 75 8.62 -6.42 -40.04
CA ALA A 75 9.71 -5.75 -40.75
C ALA A 75 9.49 -4.22 -40.84
N GLU A 76 8.25 -3.76 -40.98
CA GLU A 76 7.88 -2.35 -40.99
C GLU A 76 8.22 -1.65 -39.66
N LEU A 77 7.97 -2.32 -38.53
CA LEU A 77 8.31 -1.77 -37.21
C LEU A 77 9.83 -1.70 -37.01
N VAL A 78 10.57 -2.70 -37.48
CA VAL A 78 12.04 -2.70 -37.42
C VAL A 78 12.61 -1.54 -38.23
N SER A 79 12.10 -1.32 -39.49
CA SER A 79 12.51 -0.20 -40.31
C SER A 79 12.21 1.14 -39.67
N LEU A 80 10.98 1.31 -39.12
CA LEU A 80 10.58 2.52 -38.40
C LEU A 80 11.51 2.81 -37.21
N ALA A 81 11.83 1.77 -36.44
CA ALA A 81 12.70 1.88 -35.28
C ALA A 81 14.13 2.32 -35.67
N GLN A 82 14.66 1.75 -36.75
CA GLN A 82 15.96 2.15 -37.33
C GLN A 82 15.95 3.61 -37.77
N ASP A 83 14.94 4.06 -38.52
CA ASP A 83 14.78 5.43 -38.96
C ASP A 83 14.71 6.45 -37.82
N LYS A 84 14.10 6.04 -36.70
CA LYS A 84 13.94 6.85 -35.47
C LYS A 84 15.12 6.67 -34.49
N GLY A 85 16.02 5.76 -34.76
CA GLY A 85 17.12 5.42 -33.85
C GLY A 85 16.62 4.76 -32.56
N CYS A 86 15.45 4.15 -32.54
CA CYS A 86 14.88 3.43 -31.38
C CYS A 86 15.42 2.00 -31.37
N ALA A 87 15.78 1.48 -30.20
CA ALA A 87 16.11 0.06 -30.04
C ALA A 87 14.85 -0.79 -29.89
N ILE A 88 14.88 -2.01 -30.43
CA ILE A 88 13.87 -3.04 -30.14
C ILE A 88 14.55 -4.19 -29.43
N LEU A 89 14.03 -4.56 -28.26
CA LEU A 89 14.46 -5.72 -27.48
C LEU A 89 13.30 -6.71 -27.33
N LEU A 90 13.63 -7.98 -27.22
CA LEU A 90 12.67 -9.04 -26.97
C LEU A 90 12.95 -9.71 -25.62
N THR A 91 11.87 -9.96 -24.89
CA THR A 91 11.86 -10.71 -23.63
C THR A 91 10.72 -11.73 -23.65
N ASP A 92 10.92 -12.87 -23.02
CA ASP A 92 9.84 -13.86 -22.82
C ASP A 92 8.93 -13.48 -21.65
N ASP A 93 9.45 -12.71 -20.67
CA ASP A 93 8.75 -12.28 -19.46
C ASP A 93 9.00 -10.79 -19.19
N PRO A 94 8.02 -9.92 -19.44
CA PRO A 94 8.16 -8.48 -19.20
C PRO A 94 8.15 -8.11 -17.72
N GLU A 95 7.56 -8.92 -16.83
CA GLU A 95 7.67 -8.70 -15.37
C GLU A 95 9.10 -8.96 -14.89
N GLU A 96 9.66 -10.10 -15.30
CA GLU A 96 11.05 -10.44 -14.95
C GLU A 96 12.04 -9.42 -15.54
N PHE A 97 11.76 -8.92 -16.75
CA PHE A 97 12.52 -7.81 -17.34
C PHE A 97 12.52 -6.58 -16.43
N LEU A 98 11.35 -6.14 -15.95
CA LEU A 98 11.24 -4.99 -15.05
C LEU A 98 11.94 -5.22 -13.71
N LEU A 99 11.77 -6.40 -13.12
CA LEU A 99 12.40 -6.75 -11.84
C LEU A 99 13.93 -6.72 -11.92
N ARG A 100 14.52 -7.30 -12.98
CA ARG A 100 15.97 -7.27 -13.20
C ARG A 100 16.50 -5.89 -13.50
N LEU A 101 15.78 -5.10 -14.29
CA LEU A 101 16.14 -3.72 -14.56
C LEU A 101 16.12 -2.87 -13.29
N ALA A 102 15.06 -3.01 -12.48
CA ALA A 102 14.94 -2.32 -11.20
C ALA A 102 16.04 -2.75 -10.22
N HIS A 103 16.37 -4.04 -10.16
CA HIS A 103 17.47 -4.54 -9.35
C HIS A 103 18.81 -3.90 -9.75
N THR A 104 19.10 -3.85 -11.05
CA THR A 104 20.32 -3.23 -11.55
C THR A 104 20.40 -1.76 -11.15
N TYR A 105 19.33 -0.99 -11.37
CA TYR A 105 19.30 0.43 -11.02
C TYR A 105 19.34 0.67 -9.51
N ARG A 106 18.67 -0.19 -8.71
CA ARG A 106 18.75 -0.13 -7.24
C ARG A 106 20.19 -0.27 -6.75
N LEU A 107 20.97 -1.20 -7.34
CA LEU A 107 22.40 -1.36 -6.99
C LEU A 107 23.22 -0.12 -7.37
N GLU A 108 22.92 0.48 -8.52
CA GLU A 108 23.57 1.72 -9.00
C GLU A 108 23.29 2.93 -8.08
N LEU A 109 22.05 3.05 -7.57
CA LEU A 109 21.68 4.09 -6.61
C LEU A 109 22.49 4.02 -5.32
N GLY A 110 22.92 2.84 -4.87
CA GLY A 110 23.68 2.65 -3.63
C GLY A 110 22.97 3.12 -2.35
N CYS A 111 21.68 3.43 -2.44
CA CYS A 111 20.87 3.97 -1.34
C CYS A 111 20.39 2.88 -0.37
N LEU A 112 19.94 3.25 0.81
CA LEU A 112 19.23 2.35 1.72
C LEU A 112 17.84 2.02 1.18
N VAL A 113 17.37 0.80 1.41
CA VAL A 113 16.03 0.36 1.02
C VAL A 113 15.28 -0.16 2.24
N VAL A 114 14.07 0.36 2.44
CA VAL A 114 13.13 -0.14 3.45
C VAL A 114 11.93 -0.77 2.74
N GLY A 115 11.78 -2.08 2.87
CA GLY A 115 10.62 -2.84 2.37
C GLY A 115 9.49 -2.85 3.37
N ILE A 116 8.24 -2.70 2.92
CA ILE A 116 7.05 -2.72 3.79
C ILE A 116 6.02 -3.67 3.23
N THR A 117 5.64 -4.68 4.01
CA THR A 117 4.55 -5.59 3.68
C THR A 117 3.59 -5.76 4.85
N GLY A 118 2.56 -6.57 4.69
CA GLY A 118 1.54 -6.89 5.68
C GLY A 118 0.15 -6.98 5.06
N SER A 119 -0.82 -7.41 5.82
CA SER A 119 -2.23 -7.46 5.39
C SER A 119 -2.87 -6.08 5.46
N ILE A 120 -2.64 -5.35 6.56
CA ILE A 120 -3.26 -4.07 6.88
C ILE A 120 -2.18 -3.06 7.28
N GLY A 121 -2.36 -1.80 6.90
CA GLY A 121 -1.50 -0.71 7.35
C GLY A 121 -0.24 -0.47 6.52
N LYS A 122 0.03 -1.22 5.45
CA LYS A 122 1.21 -1.03 4.57
C LYS A 122 1.38 0.41 4.10
N THR A 123 0.36 0.96 3.46
CA THR A 123 0.42 2.32 2.90
C THR A 123 0.55 3.38 3.98
N THR A 124 -0.19 3.23 5.09
CA THR A 124 -0.07 4.14 6.24
C THR A 124 1.35 4.09 6.80
N THR A 125 1.92 2.89 7.01
CA THR A 125 3.31 2.72 7.48
C THR A 125 4.31 3.37 6.52
N LYS A 126 4.12 3.17 5.20
CA LYS A 126 4.94 3.77 4.14
C LYS A 126 4.87 5.30 4.18
N ASP A 127 3.66 5.88 4.26
CA ASP A 127 3.48 7.34 4.28
C ASP A 127 4.11 7.96 5.54
N VAL A 128 3.87 7.36 6.70
CA VAL A 128 4.49 7.78 7.96
C VAL A 128 6.02 7.70 7.86
N LEU A 129 6.56 6.55 7.43
CA LEU A 129 8.00 6.35 7.34
C LEU A 129 8.65 7.34 6.37
N ALA A 130 8.05 7.54 5.19
CA ALA A 130 8.57 8.49 4.21
C ALA A 130 8.59 9.92 4.75
N ALA A 131 7.54 10.35 5.46
CA ALA A 131 7.46 11.68 6.06
C ALA A 131 8.49 11.88 7.19
N VAL A 132 8.71 10.86 8.01
CA VAL A 132 9.70 10.91 9.10
C VAL A 132 11.12 10.90 8.54
N LEU A 133 11.44 10.00 7.62
CA LEU A 133 12.77 9.93 6.99
C LEU A 133 13.11 11.19 6.20
N ALA A 134 12.13 11.86 5.59
CA ALA A 134 12.31 13.11 4.86
C ALA A 134 12.81 14.28 5.74
N LYS A 135 12.78 14.16 7.08
CA LYS A 135 13.42 15.12 7.99
C LYS A 135 14.95 15.08 7.97
N ARG A 136 15.52 14.01 7.41
CA ARG A 136 16.97 13.82 7.37
C ARG A 136 17.52 13.39 6.01
N TYR A 137 16.73 12.70 5.19
CA TYR A 137 17.17 12.05 3.95
C TYR A 137 16.37 12.53 2.74
N ARG A 138 16.96 12.41 1.55
CA ARG A 138 16.22 12.49 0.28
C ARG A 138 15.55 11.14 0.06
N VAL A 139 14.24 11.10 0.29
CA VAL A 139 13.42 9.89 0.26
C VAL A 139 12.68 9.77 -1.06
N TRP A 140 12.69 8.58 -1.64
CA TRP A 140 11.78 8.20 -2.72
C TRP A 140 10.92 7.04 -2.25
N ALA A 141 9.60 7.13 -2.43
CA ALA A 141 8.66 6.15 -1.90
C ALA A 141 7.63 5.71 -2.95
N THR A 142 7.08 4.50 -2.76
CA THR A 142 5.98 3.98 -3.56
C THR A 142 4.82 4.98 -3.59
N LYS A 143 4.35 5.33 -4.79
CA LYS A 143 3.18 6.19 -5.01
C LYS A 143 1.93 5.36 -5.23
N GLY A 144 0.81 5.81 -4.65
CA GLY A 144 -0.47 5.12 -4.81
C GLY A 144 -0.39 3.64 -4.37
N ASN A 145 -0.76 2.75 -5.29
CA ASN A 145 -0.77 1.29 -5.11
C ASN A 145 0.28 0.57 -5.97
N PHE A 146 1.38 1.22 -6.34
CA PHE A 146 2.44 0.64 -7.16
C PHE A 146 3.31 -0.33 -6.35
N ASN A 147 2.67 -1.37 -5.79
CA ASN A 147 3.24 -2.30 -4.82
C ASN A 147 3.34 -3.77 -5.30
N ASN A 148 2.99 -4.03 -6.55
CA ASN A 148 3.05 -5.35 -7.19
C ASN A 148 4.29 -5.52 -8.08
N LEU A 149 4.40 -6.66 -8.79
CA LEU A 149 5.53 -7.04 -9.65
C LEU A 149 5.79 -6.07 -10.82
N ILE A 150 4.87 -5.16 -11.10
CA ILE A 150 5.02 -4.10 -12.12
C ILE A 150 5.26 -2.74 -11.46
N GLY A 151 4.44 -2.39 -10.47
CA GLY A 151 4.42 -1.05 -9.86
C GLY A 151 5.67 -0.75 -9.01
N MET A 152 6.13 -1.73 -8.23
CA MET A 152 7.32 -1.54 -7.39
C MET A 152 8.59 -1.35 -8.25
N PRO A 153 8.87 -2.17 -9.27
CA PRO A 153 9.97 -1.91 -10.20
C PRO A 153 9.91 -0.52 -10.85
N LEU A 154 8.74 -0.08 -11.32
CA LEU A 154 8.58 1.26 -11.90
C LEU A 154 8.85 2.37 -10.87
N THR A 155 8.51 2.15 -9.60
CA THR A 155 8.86 3.06 -8.50
C THR A 155 10.38 3.19 -8.37
N VAL A 156 11.11 2.09 -8.37
CA VAL A 156 12.58 2.08 -8.30
C VAL A 156 13.17 2.80 -9.52
N LEU A 157 12.74 2.44 -10.74
CA LEU A 157 13.26 2.99 -11.99
C LEU A 157 13.01 4.50 -12.14
N SER A 158 11.99 5.04 -11.47
CA SER A 158 11.68 6.47 -11.45
C SER A 158 12.41 7.25 -10.35
N ALA A 159 13.13 6.58 -9.45
CA ALA A 159 13.85 7.24 -8.37
C ALA A 159 14.93 8.21 -8.90
N PRO A 160 15.06 9.43 -8.36
CA PRO A 160 16.18 10.32 -8.63
C PRO A 160 17.53 9.69 -8.28
N ALA A 161 18.59 10.04 -9.03
CA ALA A 161 19.93 9.49 -8.80
C ALA A 161 20.54 9.88 -7.43
N ASP A 162 20.05 10.96 -6.84
CA ASP A 162 20.48 11.45 -5.52
C ASP A 162 19.62 10.93 -4.36
N THR A 163 18.77 9.92 -4.60
CA THR A 163 17.96 9.27 -3.56
C THR A 163 18.87 8.62 -2.52
N GLU A 164 18.61 8.90 -1.25
CA GLU A 164 19.36 8.31 -0.12
C GLU A 164 18.62 7.14 0.53
N VAL A 165 17.28 7.17 0.50
CA VAL A 165 16.45 6.09 1.03
C VAL A 165 15.28 5.82 0.09
N LEU A 166 15.11 4.54 -0.29
CA LEU A 166 13.91 4.03 -0.98
C LEU A 166 12.97 3.42 0.06
N VAL A 167 11.70 3.82 0.05
CA VAL A 167 10.64 3.22 0.87
C VAL A 167 9.66 2.50 -0.05
N LEU A 168 9.71 1.17 -0.07
CA LEU A 168 9.02 0.34 -1.05
C LEU A 168 7.90 -0.47 -0.39
N GLU A 169 6.65 -0.19 -0.76
CA GLU A 169 5.51 -1.02 -0.40
C GLU A 169 5.50 -2.28 -1.28
N MET A 170 5.36 -3.47 -0.65
CA MET A 170 5.34 -4.78 -1.30
C MET A 170 4.02 -5.48 -0.99
N GLY A 171 3.15 -5.54 -1.99
CA GLY A 171 1.88 -6.25 -1.98
C GLY A 171 1.99 -7.60 -2.67
N MET A 172 0.98 -8.47 -2.43
CA MET A 172 0.89 -9.77 -3.11
C MET A 172 -0.57 -10.26 -3.13
N ASN A 173 -0.86 -11.13 -4.08
CA ASN A 173 -2.02 -12.00 -4.13
C ASN A 173 -1.63 -13.48 -3.94
N HIS A 174 -0.45 -13.88 -4.43
CA HIS A 174 0.03 -15.26 -4.42
C HIS A 174 1.37 -15.40 -3.68
N PHE A 175 1.72 -16.64 -3.34
CA PHE A 175 3.06 -16.99 -2.86
C PHE A 175 4.12 -16.58 -3.90
N HIS A 176 5.32 -16.31 -3.43
CA HIS A 176 6.52 -15.94 -4.20
C HIS A 176 6.48 -14.57 -4.87
N GLU A 177 5.39 -13.80 -4.74
CA GLU A 177 5.37 -12.42 -5.24
C GLU A 177 6.21 -11.49 -4.35
N ILE A 178 6.07 -11.60 -3.02
CA ILE A 178 6.91 -10.81 -2.08
C ILE A 178 8.38 -11.23 -2.19
N GLU A 179 8.66 -12.52 -2.37
CA GLU A 179 10.02 -13.01 -2.60
C GLU A 179 10.66 -12.32 -3.81
N ARG A 180 10.00 -12.33 -4.97
CA ARG A 180 10.48 -11.68 -6.20
C ARG A 180 10.68 -10.18 -6.02
N LEU A 181 9.73 -9.49 -5.37
CA LEU A 181 9.83 -8.06 -5.04
C LEU A 181 11.03 -7.79 -4.13
N SER A 182 11.20 -8.59 -3.08
CA SER A 182 12.28 -8.45 -2.13
C SER A 182 13.65 -8.70 -2.76
N GLN A 183 13.78 -9.75 -3.58
CA GLN A 183 15.01 -10.05 -4.32
C GLN A 183 15.36 -8.94 -5.33
N SER A 184 14.36 -8.34 -5.98
CA SER A 184 14.59 -7.19 -6.87
C SER A 184 15.03 -5.93 -6.11
N ALA A 185 14.43 -5.65 -4.96
CA ALA A 185 14.68 -4.44 -4.18
C ALA A 185 15.88 -4.53 -3.24
N ASN A 186 16.25 -5.73 -2.78
CA ASN A 186 17.27 -5.99 -1.75
C ASN A 186 17.13 -5.07 -0.52
N PRO A 187 16.06 -5.19 0.29
CA PRO A 187 15.85 -4.33 1.43
C PRO A 187 16.96 -4.50 2.49
N ASN A 188 17.41 -3.39 3.08
CA ASN A 188 18.30 -3.39 4.22
C ASN A 188 17.51 -3.44 5.54
N LEU A 189 16.33 -2.81 5.53
CA LEU A 189 15.35 -2.87 6.59
C LEU A 189 14.01 -3.31 6.01
N ALA A 190 13.21 -4.00 6.82
CA ALA A 190 11.85 -4.35 6.43
C ALA A 190 10.88 -4.17 7.59
N ILE A 191 9.60 -3.91 7.27
CA ILE A 191 8.50 -3.84 8.23
C ILE A 191 7.41 -4.80 7.77
N VAL A 192 6.95 -5.69 8.66
CA VAL A 192 5.66 -6.36 8.51
C VAL A 192 4.65 -5.63 9.39
N SER A 193 3.70 -4.94 8.78
CA SER A 193 2.78 -4.05 9.49
C SER A 193 1.82 -4.80 10.41
N LYS A 194 1.03 -5.73 9.85
CA LYS A 194 0.13 -6.62 10.60
C LYS A 194 -0.31 -7.80 9.72
N ILE A 195 -0.48 -8.99 10.34
CA ILE A 195 -1.08 -10.17 9.71
C ILE A 195 -2.58 -10.22 10.01
N GLY A 196 -3.39 -10.05 8.99
CA GLY A 196 -4.86 -10.11 9.03
C GLY A 196 -5.41 -11.12 8.05
N THR A 197 -6.65 -10.91 7.60
CA THR A 197 -7.39 -11.81 6.72
C THR A 197 -7.40 -11.39 5.25
N SER A 198 -6.72 -10.31 4.86
CA SER A 198 -6.63 -9.90 3.45
C SER A 198 -6.01 -11.02 2.60
N HIS A 199 -6.64 -11.33 1.45
CA HIS A 199 -6.27 -12.43 0.54
C HIS A 199 -6.49 -13.86 1.12
N ILE A 200 -7.30 -14.01 2.18
CA ILE A 200 -7.55 -15.32 2.81
C ILE A 200 -8.25 -16.28 1.83
N GLY A 201 -9.09 -15.79 0.94
CA GLY A 201 -9.74 -16.59 -0.10
C GLY A 201 -8.77 -17.18 -1.12
N ILE A 202 -7.59 -16.60 -1.29
CA ILE A 202 -6.55 -17.06 -2.21
C ILE A 202 -5.56 -17.97 -1.49
N LEU A 203 -5.11 -17.58 -0.30
CA LEU A 203 -4.06 -18.29 0.46
C LEU A 203 -4.61 -19.32 1.44
N GLY A 204 -5.92 -19.32 1.73
CA GLY A 204 -6.64 -20.32 2.50
C GLY A 204 -6.50 -20.20 4.03
N SER A 205 -5.47 -19.55 4.58
CA SER A 205 -5.30 -19.39 6.03
C SER A 205 -4.46 -18.16 6.41
N ARG A 206 -4.62 -17.67 7.66
CA ARG A 206 -3.76 -16.60 8.21
C ARG A 206 -2.30 -17.04 8.31
N GLU A 207 -2.04 -18.32 8.58
CA GLU A 207 -0.68 -18.85 8.60
C GLU A 207 -0.03 -18.75 7.22
N ASN A 208 -0.74 -19.11 6.17
CA ASN A 208 -0.25 -18.96 4.79
C ASN A 208 -0.04 -17.49 4.42
N ILE A 209 -0.90 -16.58 4.89
CA ILE A 209 -0.70 -15.15 4.73
C ILE A 209 0.58 -14.70 5.44
N ALA A 210 0.82 -15.18 6.66
CA ALA A 210 2.05 -14.88 7.40
C ALA A 210 3.29 -15.42 6.68
N ARG A 211 3.24 -16.65 6.11
CA ARG A 211 4.31 -17.23 5.28
C ARG A 211 4.61 -16.37 4.06
N ALA A 212 3.58 -15.99 3.30
CA ALA A 212 3.74 -15.17 2.11
C ALA A 212 4.29 -13.76 2.45
N LYS A 213 3.89 -13.15 3.58
CA LYS A 213 4.47 -11.87 4.01
C LYS A 213 5.91 -12.02 4.52
N ALA A 214 6.25 -13.15 5.15
CA ALA A 214 7.61 -13.45 5.59
C ALA A 214 8.60 -13.66 4.44
N GLU A 215 8.13 -13.88 3.19
CA GLU A 215 8.99 -13.93 2.00
C GLU A 215 9.85 -12.67 1.81
N ILE A 216 9.48 -11.55 2.45
CA ILE A 216 10.26 -10.31 2.41
C ILE A 216 11.70 -10.51 2.90
N VAL A 217 11.96 -11.49 3.75
CA VAL A 217 13.31 -11.79 4.26
C VAL A 217 14.24 -12.35 3.17
N GLN A 218 13.70 -12.93 2.09
CA GLN A 218 14.48 -13.62 1.06
C GLN A 218 15.43 -12.71 0.26
N GLY A 219 15.09 -11.42 0.15
CA GLY A 219 15.94 -10.44 -0.53
C GLY A 219 16.68 -9.51 0.41
N MET A 220 16.47 -9.61 1.73
CA MET A 220 17.11 -8.69 2.68
C MET A 220 18.62 -8.87 2.70
N CYS A 221 19.36 -7.77 2.72
CA CYS A 221 20.82 -7.80 2.68
C CYS A 221 21.44 -6.66 3.52
N ALA A 222 22.71 -6.83 3.89
CA ALA A 222 23.48 -5.80 4.56
C ALA A 222 23.80 -4.62 3.61
N ALA A 223 23.99 -3.43 4.19
CA ALA A 223 24.51 -2.25 3.50
C ALA A 223 25.75 -1.74 4.23
N GLY A 224 26.94 -2.06 3.74
CA GLY A 224 28.19 -1.83 4.47
C GLY A 224 28.15 -2.57 5.81
N ASP A 225 28.40 -1.82 6.89
CA ASP A 225 28.37 -2.35 8.28
C ASP A 225 26.94 -2.44 8.86
N PHE A 226 25.92 -2.01 8.11
CA PHE A 226 24.53 -2.07 8.54
C PHE A 226 23.94 -3.46 8.27
N LEU A 227 23.68 -4.22 9.34
CA LEU A 227 23.06 -5.55 9.25
C LEU A 227 21.57 -5.44 8.92
N PRO A 228 21.01 -6.42 8.18
CA PRO A 228 19.59 -6.40 7.85
C PRO A 228 18.74 -6.50 9.11
N LEU A 229 17.68 -5.69 9.17
CA LEU A 229 16.78 -5.59 10.32
C LEU A 229 15.31 -5.70 9.89
N LEU A 230 14.59 -6.65 10.50
CA LEU A 230 13.15 -6.81 10.35
C LEU A 230 12.42 -6.22 11.56
N VAL A 231 11.47 -5.31 11.32
CA VAL A 231 10.63 -4.72 12.38
C VAL A 231 9.26 -5.38 12.38
N LEU A 232 8.87 -5.93 13.52
CA LEU A 232 7.59 -6.60 13.78
C LEU A 232 6.87 -5.93 14.96
N GLY A 233 5.56 -6.13 15.09
CA GLY A 233 4.79 -5.70 16.27
C GLY A 233 4.70 -6.81 17.31
N GLY A 234 4.99 -6.52 18.57
CA GLY A 234 4.80 -7.49 19.67
C GLY A 234 3.32 -7.86 19.88
N GLU A 235 2.41 -7.00 19.44
CA GLU A 235 0.97 -7.22 19.49
C GLU A 235 0.41 -8.19 18.43
N ASP A 236 1.22 -8.61 17.44
CA ASP A 236 0.79 -9.50 16.36
C ASP A 236 1.05 -10.97 16.75
N ASP A 237 -0.01 -11.78 16.71
CA ASP A 237 0.03 -13.21 17.07
C ASP A 237 0.93 -14.05 16.16
N PHE A 238 1.28 -13.57 14.96
CA PHE A 238 2.23 -14.21 14.04
C PHE A 238 3.68 -13.70 14.18
N THR A 239 3.96 -12.75 15.05
CA THR A 239 5.33 -12.26 15.28
C THR A 239 6.30 -13.37 15.66
N PRO A 240 6.01 -14.27 16.63
CA PRO A 240 6.91 -15.38 16.95
C PRO A 240 7.14 -16.31 15.75
N PHE A 241 6.09 -16.61 14.98
CA PHE A 241 6.17 -17.47 13.80
C PHE A 241 7.09 -16.88 12.73
N ILE A 242 6.94 -15.59 12.40
CA ILE A 242 7.77 -14.91 11.39
C ILE A 242 9.22 -14.82 11.87
N ARG A 243 9.44 -14.43 13.13
CA ARG A 243 10.77 -14.31 13.72
C ARG A 243 11.52 -15.64 13.72
N ASP A 244 10.90 -16.69 14.29
CA ASP A 244 11.59 -17.94 14.61
C ASP A 244 11.71 -18.86 13.37
N THR A 245 10.75 -18.76 12.41
CA THR A 245 10.73 -19.62 11.22
C THR A 245 11.47 -19.03 10.02
N PHE A 246 11.50 -17.70 9.90
CA PHE A 246 12.02 -17.03 8.69
C PHE A 246 13.19 -16.09 8.97
N ALA A 247 13.05 -15.14 9.90
CA ALA A 247 14.07 -14.11 10.09
C ALA A 247 15.35 -14.65 10.74
N GLN A 248 15.24 -15.31 11.90
CA GLN A 248 16.40 -15.85 12.62
C GLN A 248 17.19 -16.89 11.83
N PRO A 249 16.55 -17.87 11.14
CA PRO A 249 17.28 -18.82 10.27
C PRO A 249 18.00 -18.16 9.10
N ALA A 250 17.50 -17.00 8.64
CA ALA A 250 18.15 -16.20 7.59
C ALA A 250 19.25 -15.26 8.12
N GLY A 251 19.51 -15.25 9.44
CA GLY A 251 20.50 -14.37 10.07
C GLY A 251 20.07 -12.90 10.10
N ILE A 252 18.78 -12.63 10.10
CA ILE A 252 18.21 -11.28 10.12
C ILE A 252 17.82 -10.93 11.55
N ASP A 253 18.31 -9.79 12.03
CA ASP A 253 17.94 -9.25 13.33
C ASP A 253 16.46 -8.82 13.32
N VAL A 254 15.78 -9.01 14.47
CA VAL A 254 14.38 -8.62 14.64
C VAL A 254 14.26 -7.63 15.77
N MET A 255 13.60 -6.49 15.50
CA MET A 255 13.22 -5.48 16.48
C MET A 255 11.71 -5.51 16.67
N LEU A 256 11.24 -5.51 17.91
CA LEU A 256 9.82 -5.37 18.23
C LEU A 256 9.47 -3.90 18.42
N ALA A 257 8.41 -3.45 17.72
CA ALA A 257 7.97 -2.06 17.80
C ALA A 257 6.44 -1.96 17.64
N GLY A 258 5.77 -1.32 18.58
CA GLY A 258 4.31 -1.22 18.57
C GLY A 258 3.72 -0.69 19.86
N VAL A 259 2.80 -1.43 20.45
CA VAL A 259 2.05 -1.02 21.65
C VAL A 259 2.15 -2.03 22.80
N SER A 260 2.91 -3.11 22.62
CA SER A 260 3.15 -4.10 23.66
C SER A 260 4.20 -3.63 24.67
N ASP A 261 4.08 -4.09 25.92
CA ASP A 261 5.04 -3.74 26.96
C ASP A 261 6.46 -4.27 26.69
N ASP A 262 6.56 -5.35 25.92
CA ASP A 262 7.82 -5.99 25.55
C ASP A 262 8.46 -5.39 24.28
N ASP A 263 7.81 -4.42 23.64
CA ASP A 263 8.36 -3.76 22.44
C ASP A 263 9.55 -2.87 22.82
N GLU A 264 10.61 -2.93 22.03
CA GLU A 264 11.83 -2.11 22.20
C GLU A 264 11.54 -0.62 21.93
N VAL A 265 10.71 -0.34 20.93
CA VAL A 265 10.15 0.99 20.67
C VAL A 265 8.63 0.90 20.79
N ARG A 266 8.04 1.71 21.67
CA ARG A 266 6.62 1.54 21.98
C ARG A 266 5.87 2.85 22.24
N ALA A 267 4.56 2.83 22.00
CA ALA A 267 3.67 3.90 22.42
C ALA A 267 3.04 3.56 23.77
N ARG A 268 3.04 4.54 24.67
CA ARG A 268 2.40 4.48 26.00
C ARG A 268 1.39 5.59 26.16
N ASP A 269 0.50 5.46 27.15
CA ASP A 269 -0.46 6.49 27.55
C ASP A 269 -1.30 7.02 26.37
N ILE A 270 -1.71 6.09 25.48
CA ILE A 270 -2.43 6.41 24.25
C ILE A 270 -3.81 6.98 24.59
N ARG A 271 -4.07 8.18 24.12
CA ARG A 271 -5.35 8.89 24.22
C ARG A 271 -5.73 9.43 22.85
N VAL A 272 -6.97 9.87 22.69
CA VAL A 272 -7.43 10.57 21.48
C VAL A 272 -7.89 11.96 21.84
N ASP A 273 -7.64 12.92 20.96
CA ASP A 273 -8.20 14.27 21.06
C ASP A 273 -9.63 14.33 20.48
N ASP A 274 -10.24 15.52 20.50
CA ASP A 274 -11.62 15.74 20.00
C ASP A 274 -11.77 15.50 18.50
N GLU A 275 -10.66 15.44 17.74
CA GLU A 275 -10.62 15.14 16.32
C GLU A 275 -10.28 13.68 16.03
N GLY A 276 -10.19 12.84 17.09
CA GLY A 276 -9.87 11.42 16.99
C GLY A 276 -8.39 11.14 16.72
N ARG A 277 -7.51 12.15 16.87
CA ARG A 277 -6.07 11.98 16.65
C ARG A 277 -5.41 11.39 17.89
N PRO A 278 -4.59 10.35 17.74
CA PRO A 278 -3.86 9.76 18.85
C PRO A 278 -2.82 10.72 19.44
N VAL A 279 -2.83 10.83 20.76
CA VAL A 279 -1.80 11.52 21.58
C VAL A 279 -1.19 10.47 22.49
N PHE A 280 0.13 10.34 22.50
CA PHE A 280 0.81 9.28 23.23
C PHE A 280 2.27 9.65 23.53
N THR A 281 2.88 8.93 24.47
CA THR A 281 4.31 8.97 24.72
C THR A 281 5.00 7.89 23.89
N LEU A 282 5.89 8.28 23.01
CA LEU A 282 6.76 7.38 22.24
C LEU A 282 8.03 7.12 23.04
N ASP A 283 8.29 5.86 23.40
CA ASP A 283 9.43 5.38 24.17
C ASP A 283 10.38 4.61 23.25
N PHE A 284 11.61 5.10 23.10
CA PHE A 284 12.66 4.49 22.28
C PHE A 284 13.57 3.55 23.08
N GLY A 285 13.23 3.30 24.34
CA GLY A 285 14.11 2.56 25.26
C GLY A 285 15.20 3.44 25.89
N GLN A 286 15.93 2.87 26.83
CA GLN A 286 17.05 3.51 27.54
C GLN A 286 16.71 4.87 28.20
N GLY A 287 15.42 5.14 28.42
CA GLY A 287 14.93 6.39 29.04
C GLY A 287 14.72 7.54 28.05
N GLU A 288 14.89 7.33 26.77
CA GLU A 288 14.61 8.33 25.73
C GLU A 288 13.13 8.27 25.32
N THR A 289 12.38 9.34 25.60
CA THR A 289 10.94 9.44 25.34
C THR A 289 10.57 10.77 24.72
N THR A 290 9.46 10.81 23.98
CA THR A 290 8.87 12.05 23.49
C THR A 290 7.34 11.97 23.49
N ASP A 291 6.68 13.03 23.97
CA ASP A 291 5.22 13.16 23.85
C ASP A 291 4.86 13.66 22.47
N THR A 292 3.98 12.94 21.80
CA THR A 292 3.64 13.21 20.41
C THR A 292 2.14 13.11 20.14
N MET A 293 1.75 13.62 18.98
CA MET A 293 0.40 13.48 18.40
C MET A 293 0.53 13.07 16.95
N LEU A 294 -0.19 12.02 16.56
CA LEU A 294 -0.26 11.60 15.18
C LEU A 294 -1.41 12.33 14.47
N ALA A 295 -1.10 13.05 13.39
CA ALA A 295 -2.13 13.80 12.65
C ALA A 295 -3.15 12.90 11.91
N ILE A 296 -2.89 11.59 11.81
CA ILE A 296 -3.83 10.60 11.28
C ILE A 296 -4.80 10.19 12.39
N PRO A 297 -6.13 10.27 12.17
CA PRO A 297 -7.10 9.84 13.17
C PRO A 297 -7.10 8.32 13.39
N GLY A 298 -7.52 7.90 14.59
CA GLY A 298 -7.70 6.50 14.98
C GLY A 298 -6.46 5.85 15.60
N VAL A 299 -6.69 5.24 16.78
CA VAL A 299 -5.64 4.56 17.56
C VAL A 299 -5.00 3.38 16.83
N GLN A 300 -5.69 2.78 15.87
CA GLN A 300 -5.19 1.66 15.04
C GLN A 300 -4.01 2.05 14.13
N SER A 301 -3.76 3.35 13.93
CA SER A 301 -2.61 3.85 13.18
C SER A 301 -1.35 3.94 14.04
N VAL A 302 -1.48 3.94 15.38
CA VAL A 302 -0.35 4.06 16.32
C VAL A 302 0.68 2.96 16.14
N PRO A 303 0.35 1.64 16.12
CA PRO A 303 1.36 0.60 15.93
C PRO A 303 2.15 0.75 14.63
N ASN A 304 1.51 1.20 13.55
CA ASN A 304 2.17 1.44 12.28
C ASN A 304 3.14 2.64 12.35
N ALA A 305 2.72 3.70 13.03
CA ALA A 305 3.56 4.88 13.24
C ALA A 305 4.77 4.57 14.14
N VAL A 306 4.60 3.73 15.16
CA VAL A 306 5.70 3.30 16.04
C VAL A 306 6.72 2.46 15.27
N LYS A 307 6.28 1.50 14.43
CA LYS A 307 7.19 0.72 13.58
C LYS A 307 7.98 1.62 12.61
N ALA A 308 7.32 2.62 12.03
CA ALA A 308 7.97 3.61 11.19
C ALA A 308 8.98 4.48 11.98
N ALA A 309 8.62 4.92 13.20
CA ALA A 309 9.51 5.66 14.09
C ALA A 309 10.73 4.83 14.49
N ALA A 310 10.55 3.54 14.78
CA ALA A 310 11.63 2.62 15.14
C ALA A 310 12.69 2.51 14.03
N VAL A 311 12.23 2.33 12.77
CA VAL A 311 13.13 2.33 11.60
C VAL A 311 13.84 3.67 11.44
N ALA A 312 13.12 4.78 11.54
CA ALA A 312 13.68 6.11 11.36
C ALA A 312 14.69 6.46 12.46
N TYR A 313 14.37 6.13 13.72
CA TYR A 313 15.28 6.30 14.86
C TYR A 313 16.56 5.47 14.70
N ARG A 314 16.43 4.21 14.25
CA ARG A 314 17.59 3.35 13.94
C ARG A 314 18.48 3.94 12.84
N LEU A 315 17.90 4.72 11.91
CA LEU A 315 18.61 5.48 10.88
C LEU A 315 19.06 6.88 11.34
N GLY A 316 18.93 7.20 12.62
CA GLY A 316 19.44 8.42 13.24
C GLY A 316 18.55 9.66 13.05
N VAL A 317 17.27 9.50 12.77
CA VAL A 317 16.28 10.58 12.90
C VAL A 317 15.98 10.80 14.37
N THR A 318 16.03 12.05 14.85
CA THR A 318 15.87 12.33 16.28
C THR A 318 14.41 12.29 16.73
N PRO A 319 14.12 12.06 18.02
CA PRO A 319 12.75 12.08 18.56
C PRO A 319 11.98 13.37 18.22
N GLU A 320 12.64 14.53 18.24
CA GLU A 320 12.01 15.82 17.90
C GLU A 320 11.64 15.90 16.42
N GLN A 321 12.48 15.34 15.54
CA GLN A 321 12.21 15.24 14.11
C GLN A 321 11.03 14.29 13.83
N ILE A 322 10.93 13.19 14.57
CA ILE A 322 9.84 12.22 14.50
C ILE A 322 8.54 12.88 14.95
N ASP A 323 8.53 13.56 16.10
CA ASP A 323 7.34 14.30 16.58
C ASP A 323 6.88 15.36 15.56
N ALA A 324 7.81 16.17 15.05
CA ALA A 324 7.50 17.18 14.04
C ALA A 324 6.93 16.60 12.74
N ALA A 325 7.37 15.37 12.35
CA ALA A 325 6.81 14.67 11.20
C ALA A 325 5.41 14.15 11.49
N PHE A 326 5.16 13.54 12.64
CA PHE A 326 3.86 13.00 13.05
C PHE A 326 2.78 14.08 13.11
N ARG A 327 3.10 15.25 13.64
CA ARG A 327 2.16 16.40 13.71
C ARG A 327 1.85 17.01 12.35
N GLY A 328 2.75 16.93 11.40
CA GLY A 328 2.59 17.47 10.04
C GLY A 328 2.18 16.43 8.99
N LEU A 329 1.82 15.21 9.41
CA LEU A 329 1.60 14.10 8.49
C LEU A 329 0.34 14.27 7.66
N THR A 330 0.47 13.99 6.37
CA THR A 330 -0.64 13.75 5.43
C THR A 330 -0.47 12.37 4.82
N ILE A 331 -1.56 11.63 4.68
CA ILE A 331 -1.56 10.27 4.11
C ILE A 331 -2.18 10.23 2.72
N THR A 332 -1.88 9.15 2.00
CA THR A 332 -2.53 8.85 0.72
C THR A 332 -4.05 8.77 0.91
N GLY A 333 -4.81 9.44 0.06
CA GLY A 333 -6.26 9.64 0.19
C GLY A 333 -7.10 8.34 0.23
N HIS A 334 -8.34 8.48 0.64
CA HIS A 334 -9.32 7.39 0.83
C HIS A 334 -8.92 6.35 1.90
N ARG A 335 -8.09 6.77 2.90
CA ARG A 335 -7.65 5.94 4.02
C ARG A 335 -7.83 6.67 5.33
N GLN A 336 -9.04 6.57 5.91
CA GLN A 336 -9.45 7.25 7.14
C GLN A 336 -9.27 8.77 7.08
N GLU A 337 -9.39 9.33 5.89
CA GLU A 337 -9.33 10.77 5.65
C GLU A 337 -10.63 11.43 6.12
N ILE A 338 -10.54 12.42 7.02
CA ILE A 338 -11.73 13.15 7.46
C ILE A 338 -12.00 14.32 6.52
N LYS A 339 -13.05 14.20 5.74
CA LYS A 339 -13.55 15.22 4.80
C LYS A 339 -14.78 15.94 5.36
N ARG A 340 -15.14 17.07 4.74
CA ARG A 340 -16.37 17.81 5.02
C ARG A 340 -17.32 17.70 3.85
N ALA A 341 -18.51 17.17 4.12
CA ALA A 341 -19.60 17.18 3.14
C ALA A 341 -20.11 18.62 2.90
N LYS A 342 -20.83 18.84 1.81
CA LYS A 342 -21.48 20.12 1.49
C LYS A 342 -22.41 20.60 2.61
N SER A 343 -23.02 19.68 3.36
CA SER A 343 -23.81 19.94 4.57
C SER A 343 -22.96 20.32 5.79
N SER A 344 -21.62 20.22 5.72
CA SER A 344 -20.66 20.31 6.80
C SER A 344 -20.61 19.10 7.74
N ALA A 345 -21.29 17.99 7.42
CA ALA A 345 -21.08 16.69 8.06
C ALA A 345 -19.63 16.25 7.95
N ARG A 346 -19.14 15.47 8.92
CA ARG A 346 -17.82 14.84 8.82
C ARG A 346 -17.96 13.49 8.14
N VAL A 347 -17.18 13.28 7.09
CA VAL A 347 -17.12 12.03 6.35
C VAL A 347 -15.74 11.40 6.59
N ILE A 348 -15.70 10.23 7.19
CA ILE A 348 -14.50 9.40 7.29
C ILE A 348 -14.42 8.61 5.99
N ASP A 349 -13.59 9.08 5.07
CA ASP A 349 -13.32 8.43 3.80
C ASP A 349 -12.27 7.34 3.99
N ASP A 350 -12.73 6.08 4.04
CA ASP A 350 -11.91 4.88 4.09
C ASP A 350 -12.32 3.91 2.97
N SER A 351 -12.65 4.48 1.80
CA SER A 351 -13.28 3.79 0.67
C SER A 351 -12.31 3.06 -0.26
N TYR A 352 -11.00 3.10 0.02
CA TYR A 352 -10.00 2.49 -0.87
C TYR A 352 -10.10 0.96 -0.93
N ASN A 353 -10.20 0.27 0.21
CA ASN A 353 -10.33 -1.19 0.33
C ASN A 353 -10.88 -1.59 1.70
N ALA A 354 -11.33 -2.85 1.82
CA ALA A 354 -11.91 -3.35 3.05
C ALA A 354 -11.47 -4.78 3.38
N SER A 355 -11.24 -5.05 4.67
CA SER A 355 -11.16 -6.35 5.31
C SER A 355 -11.92 -6.28 6.64
N ALA A 356 -12.25 -7.40 7.25
CA ALA A 356 -13.03 -7.43 8.49
C ALA A 356 -12.38 -6.60 9.61
N GLU A 357 -11.06 -6.71 9.77
CA GLU A 357 -10.31 -5.96 10.78
C GLU A 357 -10.29 -4.46 10.47
N SER A 358 -10.15 -4.10 9.19
CA SER A 358 -10.15 -2.68 8.81
C SER A 358 -11.55 -2.06 8.89
N MET A 359 -12.62 -2.84 8.68
CA MET A 359 -14.01 -2.42 8.94
C MET A 359 -14.21 -2.14 10.43
N ALA A 360 -13.76 -3.05 11.29
CA ALA A 360 -13.84 -2.87 12.75
C ALA A 360 -13.08 -1.61 13.20
N ALA A 361 -11.86 -1.39 12.68
CA ALA A 361 -11.06 -0.20 12.98
C ALA A 361 -11.74 1.11 12.52
N GLY A 362 -12.39 1.11 11.36
CA GLY A 362 -13.18 2.25 10.87
C GLY A 362 -14.38 2.56 11.76
N LEU A 363 -15.09 1.51 12.20
CA LEU A 363 -16.21 1.65 13.13
C LEU A 363 -15.76 2.15 14.52
N ASP A 364 -14.59 1.72 15.00
CA ASP A 364 -14.00 2.23 16.23
C ASP A 364 -13.65 3.72 16.12
N LEU A 365 -13.05 4.12 15.00
CA LEU A 365 -12.78 5.52 14.73
C LEU A 365 -14.07 6.33 14.68
N LEU A 366 -15.10 5.89 13.95
CA LEU A 366 -16.41 6.55 13.90
C LEU A 366 -16.98 6.80 15.32
N CYS A 367 -16.87 5.82 16.20
CA CYS A 367 -17.38 5.92 17.57
C CYS A 367 -16.51 6.76 18.50
N SER A 368 -15.21 6.90 18.22
CA SER A 368 -14.29 7.72 19.02
C SER A 368 -14.45 9.22 18.77
N LEU A 369 -14.97 9.60 17.60
CA LEU A 369 -15.18 11.01 17.27
C LEU A 369 -16.35 11.60 18.08
N SER A 370 -16.19 12.83 18.56
CA SER A 370 -17.30 13.58 19.15
C SER A 370 -18.41 13.79 18.11
N CYS A 371 -19.65 13.51 18.46
CA CYS A 371 -20.80 13.64 17.56
C CYS A 371 -22.00 14.14 18.32
N THR A 372 -22.66 15.20 17.85
CA THR A 372 -23.90 15.73 18.40
C THR A 372 -25.11 15.50 17.47
N GLY A 373 -24.86 15.04 16.26
CA GLY A 373 -25.83 14.55 15.29
C GLY A 373 -25.87 13.02 15.28
N SER A 374 -26.10 12.44 14.09
CA SER A 374 -26.18 11.00 13.87
C SER A 374 -24.80 10.40 13.55
N ARG A 375 -24.55 9.19 14.07
CA ARG A 375 -23.42 8.34 13.68
C ARG A 375 -23.90 7.33 12.67
N MET A 376 -23.35 7.38 11.47
CA MET A 376 -23.76 6.54 10.35
C MET A 376 -22.56 5.77 9.79
N ALA A 377 -22.80 4.54 9.34
CA ALA A 377 -21.82 3.77 8.60
C ALA A 377 -22.39 3.32 7.26
N ILE A 378 -21.64 3.55 6.19
CA ILE A 378 -21.89 3.07 4.83
C ILE A 378 -20.81 2.03 4.55
N LEU A 379 -21.18 0.75 4.61
CA LEU A 379 -20.26 -0.38 4.52
C LEU A 379 -20.53 -1.17 3.25
N GLY A 380 -19.55 -1.24 2.37
CA GLY A 380 -19.60 -2.06 1.16
C GLY A 380 -19.07 -3.47 1.38
N GLU A 381 -19.29 -4.34 0.41
CA GLU A 381 -18.75 -5.69 0.42
C GLU A 381 -17.22 -5.72 0.47
N MET A 382 -16.69 -6.79 1.08
CA MET A 382 -15.26 -7.10 1.15
C MET A 382 -14.89 -8.13 0.08
N GLY A 383 -13.89 -7.80 -0.76
CA GLY A 383 -13.39 -8.70 -1.79
C GLY A 383 -12.33 -9.69 -1.29
N GLU A 384 -12.02 -10.68 -2.11
CA GLU A 384 -10.92 -11.64 -1.95
C GLU A 384 -11.00 -12.53 -0.69
N MET A 385 -12.22 -12.70 -0.15
CA MET A 385 -12.46 -13.51 1.06
C MET A 385 -12.73 -15.00 0.76
N GLY A 386 -13.00 -15.38 -0.50
CA GLY A 386 -13.33 -16.77 -0.85
C GLY A 386 -14.47 -17.33 -0.02
N ASP A 387 -14.32 -18.56 0.46
CA ASP A 387 -15.33 -19.26 1.27
C ASP A 387 -15.58 -18.61 2.65
N GLU A 388 -14.67 -17.76 3.13
CA GLU A 388 -14.83 -17.02 4.37
C GLU A 388 -15.69 -15.75 4.20
N ALA A 389 -16.06 -15.36 2.97
CA ALA A 389 -16.79 -14.13 2.71
C ALA A 389 -18.09 -14.00 3.51
N PRO A 390 -18.99 -15.01 3.57
CA PRO A 390 -20.23 -14.91 4.34
C PRO A 390 -19.95 -14.63 5.81
N ARG A 391 -19.08 -15.42 6.42
CA ARG A 391 -18.73 -15.31 7.83
C ARG A 391 -18.11 -13.96 8.19
N MET A 392 -17.22 -13.44 7.34
CA MET A 392 -16.57 -12.15 7.59
C MET A 392 -17.55 -10.98 7.50
N HIS A 393 -18.54 -11.03 6.59
CA HIS A 393 -19.58 -10.02 6.48
C HIS A 393 -20.54 -10.07 7.67
N GLU A 394 -20.93 -11.27 8.12
CA GLU A 394 -21.73 -11.44 9.34
C GLU A 394 -21.02 -10.87 10.58
N LEU A 395 -19.70 -11.13 10.74
CA LEU A 395 -18.91 -10.57 11.84
C LEU A 395 -18.88 -9.03 11.81
N VAL A 396 -18.73 -8.42 10.63
CA VAL A 396 -18.78 -6.96 10.49
C VAL A 396 -20.15 -6.40 10.84
N GLY A 397 -21.23 -7.04 10.38
CA GLY A 397 -22.62 -6.65 10.72
C GLY A 397 -22.89 -6.72 12.22
N ALA A 398 -22.49 -7.82 12.87
CA ALA A 398 -22.58 -7.98 14.31
C ALA A 398 -21.77 -6.91 15.07
N TYR A 399 -20.55 -6.62 14.60
CA TYR A 399 -19.70 -5.58 15.19
C TYR A 399 -20.30 -4.19 15.05
N ALA A 400 -20.87 -3.86 13.87
CA ALA A 400 -21.56 -2.60 13.63
C ALA A 400 -22.76 -2.39 14.58
N ALA A 401 -23.58 -3.44 14.80
CA ALA A 401 -24.68 -3.39 15.76
C ALA A 401 -24.21 -3.09 17.18
N ALA A 402 -23.08 -3.68 17.61
CA ALA A 402 -22.51 -3.43 18.95
C ALA A 402 -22.04 -1.96 19.14
N LYS A 403 -21.79 -1.23 18.04
CA LYS A 403 -21.40 0.20 18.08
C LYS A 403 -22.57 1.16 18.29
N LYS A 404 -23.81 0.69 18.31
CA LYS A 404 -25.02 1.51 18.54
C LYS A 404 -25.11 2.69 17.57
N LEU A 405 -24.92 2.41 16.29
CA LEU A 405 -25.04 3.40 15.21
C LEU A 405 -26.49 3.88 15.09
N ASP A 406 -26.67 5.13 14.65
CA ASP A 406 -27.99 5.65 14.31
C ASP A 406 -28.47 5.15 12.94
N MET A 407 -27.53 4.82 12.02
CA MET A 407 -27.82 4.19 10.75
C MET A 407 -26.66 3.33 10.26
N LEU A 408 -27.00 2.16 9.70
CA LEU A 408 -26.11 1.27 8.98
C LEU A 408 -26.64 1.08 7.57
N ALA A 409 -25.87 1.49 6.57
CA ALA A 409 -26.13 1.23 5.15
C ALA A 409 -25.15 0.14 4.67
N CYS A 410 -25.67 -1.01 4.24
CA CYS A 410 -24.90 -2.09 3.65
C CYS A 410 -25.01 -1.98 2.12
N VAL A 411 -23.89 -2.03 1.38
CA VAL A 411 -23.85 -1.77 -0.05
C VAL A 411 -23.24 -2.95 -0.80
N GLY A 412 -24.01 -3.54 -1.70
CA GLY A 412 -23.65 -4.69 -2.52
C GLY A 412 -24.81 -5.66 -2.72
N GLY A 413 -24.50 -6.94 -2.95
CA GLY A 413 -25.44 -8.01 -3.19
C GLY A 413 -25.73 -8.85 -1.95
N GLU A 414 -25.59 -10.18 -2.08
CA GLU A 414 -25.91 -11.15 -1.02
C GLU A 414 -25.06 -10.96 0.24
N LEU A 415 -23.80 -10.61 0.10
CA LEU A 415 -22.90 -10.42 1.25
C LEU A 415 -23.25 -9.15 2.05
N ALA A 416 -23.71 -8.09 1.38
CA ALA A 416 -24.24 -6.90 2.03
C ALA A 416 -25.54 -7.22 2.81
N GLN A 417 -26.38 -8.10 2.25
CA GLN A 417 -27.58 -8.57 2.93
C GLN A 417 -27.25 -9.38 4.19
N LEU A 418 -26.26 -10.30 4.14
CA LEU A 418 -25.78 -11.04 5.30
C LEU A 418 -25.25 -10.12 6.40
N MET A 419 -24.53 -9.06 6.04
CA MET A 419 -24.07 -8.05 7.00
C MET A 419 -25.26 -7.37 7.70
N ALA A 420 -26.28 -6.98 6.94
CA ALA A 420 -27.50 -6.37 7.47
C ALA A 420 -28.27 -7.33 8.38
N ASP A 421 -28.41 -8.60 7.96
CA ASP A 421 -29.12 -9.64 8.74
C ASP A 421 -28.40 -9.94 10.06
N ALA A 422 -27.09 -10.02 10.05
CA ALA A 422 -26.30 -10.17 11.28
C ALA A 422 -26.49 -8.98 12.23
N ALA A 423 -26.56 -7.74 11.71
CA ALA A 423 -26.85 -6.57 12.54
C ALA A 423 -28.23 -6.63 13.18
N ARG A 424 -29.28 -7.09 12.42
CA ARG A 424 -30.63 -7.34 12.95
C ARG A 424 -30.63 -8.39 14.06
N MET A 425 -29.96 -9.52 13.80
CA MET A 425 -29.86 -10.61 14.77
C MET A 425 -29.19 -10.17 16.07
N MET A 426 -28.28 -9.21 16.01
CA MET A 426 -27.61 -8.62 17.17
C MET A 426 -28.41 -7.49 17.83
N GLY A 427 -29.65 -7.26 17.39
CA GLY A 427 -30.60 -6.35 18.02
C GLY A 427 -30.56 -4.91 17.56
N MET A 428 -29.97 -4.62 16.41
CA MET A 428 -30.10 -3.31 15.77
C MET A 428 -31.51 -3.17 15.18
N ASP A 429 -32.17 -2.02 15.42
CA ASP A 429 -33.52 -1.76 14.98
C ASP A 429 -33.61 -1.75 13.43
N GLU A 430 -34.69 -2.35 12.90
CA GLU A 430 -34.90 -2.48 11.44
C GLU A 430 -34.90 -1.14 10.69
N ASP A 431 -35.46 -0.10 11.29
CA ASP A 431 -35.54 1.24 10.71
C ASP A 431 -34.18 1.96 10.62
N ARG A 432 -33.17 1.43 11.30
CA ARG A 432 -31.78 1.91 11.27
C ARG A 432 -30.89 1.15 10.28
N ILE A 433 -31.40 0.13 9.60
CA ILE A 433 -30.63 -0.70 8.68
C ILE A 433 -31.20 -0.52 7.28
N GLN A 434 -30.34 -0.23 6.30
CA GLN A 434 -30.71 -0.16 4.90
C GLN A 434 -29.71 -0.96 4.06
N VAL A 435 -30.20 -1.59 2.99
CA VAL A 435 -29.38 -2.32 2.03
C VAL A 435 -29.57 -1.69 0.65
N PHE A 436 -28.45 -1.44 -0.03
CA PHE A 436 -28.41 -0.82 -1.34
C PHE A 436 -27.60 -1.69 -2.29
N SER A 437 -27.96 -1.72 -3.57
CA SER A 437 -27.21 -2.50 -4.56
C SER A 437 -25.89 -1.86 -4.98
N ASP A 438 -25.79 -0.53 -4.90
CA ASP A 438 -24.64 0.23 -5.39
C ASP A 438 -24.54 1.61 -4.71
N TYR A 439 -23.41 2.30 -4.97
CA TYR A 439 -23.14 3.62 -4.41
C TYR A 439 -24.12 4.70 -4.86
N GLN A 440 -24.71 4.57 -6.08
CA GLN A 440 -25.63 5.57 -6.60
C GLN A 440 -26.92 5.61 -5.80
N GLN A 441 -27.48 4.45 -5.48
CA GLN A 441 -28.67 4.36 -4.62
C GLN A 441 -28.43 4.96 -3.23
N VAL A 442 -27.24 4.73 -2.66
CA VAL A 442 -26.85 5.35 -1.37
C VAL A 442 -26.77 6.88 -1.53
N LEU A 443 -26.15 7.35 -2.61
CA LEU A 443 -26.01 8.78 -2.89
C LEU A 443 -27.38 9.46 -3.04
N ASP A 444 -28.28 8.85 -3.81
CA ASP A 444 -29.63 9.38 -4.06
C ASP A 444 -30.47 9.45 -2.77
N ARG A 445 -30.29 8.45 -1.89
CA ARG A 445 -31.07 8.34 -0.64
C ARG A 445 -30.49 9.14 0.52
N MET A 446 -29.17 9.07 0.72
CA MET A 446 -28.49 9.60 1.90
C MET A 446 -27.68 10.88 1.62
N GLY A 447 -27.26 11.10 0.37
CA GLY A 447 -26.36 12.23 0.06
C GLY A 447 -26.94 13.61 0.42
N GLY A 448 -28.25 13.81 0.21
CA GLY A 448 -28.95 15.04 0.58
C GLY A 448 -29.49 15.07 2.02
N ALA A 449 -29.40 13.94 2.75
CA ALA A 449 -29.95 13.81 4.11
C ALA A 449 -28.90 14.05 5.21
N LEU A 450 -27.62 14.18 4.85
CA LEU A 450 -26.55 14.43 5.82
C LEU A 450 -26.67 15.83 6.41
N GLU A 451 -26.61 15.92 7.74
CA GLU A 451 -26.71 17.20 8.47
C GLU A 451 -25.34 17.64 9.05
N LYS A 452 -25.21 18.90 9.41
CA LYS A 452 -23.95 19.54 9.85
C LYS A 452 -23.22 18.81 10.98
N HIS A 453 -23.93 18.16 11.87
CA HIS A 453 -23.35 17.55 13.08
C HIS A 453 -23.18 16.05 12.97
N ASP A 454 -23.51 15.48 11.82
CA ASP A 454 -23.37 14.07 11.55
C ASP A 454 -21.92 13.66 11.33
N VAL A 455 -21.64 12.40 11.65
CA VAL A 455 -20.38 11.72 11.33
C VAL A 455 -20.70 10.43 10.56
N VAL A 456 -20.10 10.29 9.40
CA VAL A 456 -20.35 9.16 8.50
C VAL A 456 -19.04 8.45 8.19
N LEU A 457 -18.98 7.13 8.42
CA LEU A 457 -17.92 6.26 7.89
C LEU A 457 -18.34 5.76 6.51
N VAL A 458 -17.46 5.86 5.53
CA VAL A 458 -17.64 5.29 4.20
C VAL A 458 -16.50 4.31 3.92
N LYS A 459 -16.83 3.00 3.85
CA LYS A 459 -15.81 1.96 3.70
C LYS A 459 -16.32 0.76 2.89
N GLY A 460 -15.53 0.31 1.93
CA GLY A 460 -15.82 -0.87 1.10
C GLY A 460 -14.61 -1.27 0.28
N SER A 461 -14.65 -2.43 -0.34
CA SER A 461 -13.67 -2.81 -1.35
C SER A 461 -13.84 -1.96 -2.61
N ARG A 462 -12.75 -1.80 -3.37
CA ARG A 462 -12.68 -0.89 -4.51
C ARG A 462 -13.77 -1.12 -5.57
N PHE A 463 -14.18 -2.37 -5.79
CA PHE A 463 -15.21 -2.71 -6.77
C PHE A 463 -16.60 -2.21 -6.40
N VAL A 464 -16.86 -1.82 -5.14
CA VAL A 464 -18.12 -1.22 -4.68
C VAL A 464 -18.21 0.27 -5.02
N GLU A 465 -17.07 0.89 -5.37
CA GLU A 465 -16.95 2.29 -5.82
C GLU A 465 -17.51 3.33 -4.82
N LEU A 466 -17.37 3.09 -3.52
CA LEU A 466 -17.87 4.02 -2.48
C LEU A 466 -17.11 5.36 -2.44
N ASP A 467 -15.94 5.46 -3.04
CA ASP A 467 -15.24 6.72 -3.31
C ASP A 467 -16.12 7.70 -4.09
N ARG A 468 -16.93 7.22 -5.03
CA ARG A 468 -17.90 8.05 -5.79
C ARG A 468 -19.02 8.63 -4.91
N PHE A 469 -19.44 7.90 -3.87
CA PHE A 469 -20.35 8.47 -2.87
C PHE A 469 -19.69 9.65 -2.16
N VAL A 470 -18.45 9.47 -1.71
CA VAL A 470 -17.67 10.54 -1.03
C VAL A 470 -17.52 11.76 -1.93
N GLU A 471 -17.14 11.58 -3.21
CA GLU A 471 -17.03 12.66 -4.19
C GLU A 471 -18.37 13.38 -4.41
N GLY A 472 -19.48 12.64 -4.38
CA GLY A 472 -20.82 13.20 -4.56
C GLY A 472 -21.27 14.12 -3.41
N VAL A 473 -20.87 13.81 -2.16
CA VAL A 473 -21.31 14.54 -0.98
C VAL A 473 -20.31 15.60 -0.50
N CYS A 474 -19.01 15.44 -0.75
CA CYS A 474 -17.95 16.39 -0.44
C CYS A 474 -17.65 17.34 -1.60
#